data_12663d98c92a905817f0403a3809fada
#
_entry.id   12663d98c92a905817f0403a3809fada
#
_cell.length_a   1.000
_cell.length_b   1.000
_cell.length_c   1.000
_cell.angle_alpha   90.00
_cell.angle_beta   90.00
_cell.angle_gamma   90.00
#
_symmetry.space_group_name_H-M   'P 1'
#
loop_
_entity.id
_entity.type
_entity.pdbx_description
1 polymer ?
#
loop_
_entity_poly.entity_id
_entity_poly.type
_entity_poly.pdbx_seq_one_letter_code
_entity_poly.pdbx_strand_id
1 'polypeptide(L)'
;MCIRDSYGSNNSDLYYNLDRSLPQDLDSIVALNKMKKDYNMASTHFIVVRDDLSNQSVNNMIDEIKDVDGVNNVLSLNSVTGLTLPSNVLPDKLKDNFNKNGYQMIMLNSEYQTASDEVNKQIDDIDKIVKKHDPDGKLTGEAVLTKDLTILSDRDFKMVNIVSIIVVFLIIAIVFKSCAIPVVLIAAIELAIFINMGI
;
A
#
# COMPACT_ATOMS: atom_id res chain seq x y z
N MET A 1 11.09 19.78 -25.75
CA MET A 1 10.98 19.14 -24.43
C MET A 1 11.08 20.21 -23.35
N CYS A 2 10.10 20.30 -22.48
CA CYS A 2 9.95 21.43 -21.57
C CYS A 2 10.48 21.08 -20.18
N ILE A 3 11.18 22.00 -19.52
CA ILE A 3 11.56 21.89 -18.08
C ILE A 3 10.36 21.48 -17.22
N ARG A 4 9.15 21.87 -17.62
CA ARG A 4 7.88 21.50 -16.99
C ARG A 4 7.59 19.99 -17.05
N ASP A 5 7.98 19.31 -18.13
CA ASP A 5 7.76 17.86 -18.29
C ASP A 5 8.75 17.07 -17.42
N SER A 6 9.98 17.54 -17.32
CA SER A 6 11.01 16.99 -16.43
C SER A 6 10.63 17.13 -14.95
N TYR A 7 10.05 18.27 -14.56
CA TYR A 7 9.55 18.48 -13.21
C TYR A 7 8.37 17.55 -12.90
N GLY A 8 7.45 17.36 -13.86
CA GLY A 8 6.31 16.44 -13.73
C GLY A 8 6.76 14.99 -13.57
N SER A 9 7.73 14.54 -14.36
CA SER A 9 8.28 13.17 -14.28
C SER A 9 8.98 12.89 -12.93
N ASN A 10 9.72 13.87 -12.41
CA ASN A 10 10.40 13.73 -11.11
C ASN A 10 9.44 13.78 -9.91
N ASN A 11 8.19 14.17 -10.12
CA ASN A 11 7.16 14.29 -9.09
C ASN A 11 6.04 13.26 -9.29
N SER A 12 6.25 12.25 -10.15
CA SER A 12 5.32 11.13 -10.33
C SER A 12 5.66 10.01 -9.37
N ASP A 13 4.63 9.45 -8.72
CA ASP A 13 4.78 8.32 -7.81
C ASP A 13 5.18 7.06 -8.59
N LEU A 14 6.17 6.33 -8.06
CA LEU A 14 6.61 5.05 -8.60
C LEU A 14 5.69 3.95 -8.08
N TYR A 15 4.75 3.51 -8.92
CA TYR A 15 3.92 2.35 -8.60
C TYR A 15 4.58 1.04 -9.03
N TYR A 16 4.88 0.19 -8.06
CA TYR A 16 5.38 -1.18 -8.31
C TYR A 16 4.21 -2.13 -8.61
N ASN A 17 3.76 -2.11 -9.86
CA ASN A 17 2.70 -3.01 -10.31
C ASN A 17 3.31 -4.16 -11.12
N LEU A 18 3.59 -5.29 -10.46
CA LEU A 18 4.24 -6.46 -11.07
C LEU A 18 3.38 -7.11 -12.15
N ASP A 19 2.05 -7.12 -12.01
CA ASP A 19 1.13 -7.77 -12.93
C ASP A 19 1.06 -7.07 -14.30
N ARG A 20 1.33 -5.75 -14.36
CA ARG A 20 1.40 -5.01 -15.62
C ARG A 20 2.68 -5.25 -16.41
N SER A 21 3.78 -5.61 -15.75
CA SER A 21 5.07 -5.87 -16.38
C SER A 21 5.21 -7.29 -16.92
N LEU A 22 4.32 -8.20 -16.54
CA LEU A 22 4.33 -9.59 -16.97
C LEU A 22 3.56 -9.80 -18.28
N PRO A 23 3.95 -10.81 -19.10
CA PRO A 23 3.19 -11.20 -20.28
C PRO A 23 1.73 -11.53 -19.94
N GLN A 24 0.78 -11.00 -20.70
CA GLN A 24 -0.65 -11.10 -20.41
C GLN A 24 -1.25 -12.49 -20.71
N ASP A 25 -0.49 -13.34 -21.38
CA ASP A 25 -0.83 -14.73 -21.72
C ASP A 25 -0.41 -15.75 -20.66
N LEU A 26 0.25 -15.32 -19.59
CA LEU A 26 0.56 -16.20 -18.45
C LEU A 26 -0.73 -16.67 -17.76
N ASP A 27 -0.80 -17.97 -17.46
CA ASP A 27 -1.95 -18.57 -16.79
C ASP A 27 -2.35 -17.86 -15.49
N SER A 28 -1.37 -17.39 -14.71
CA SER A 28 -1.60 -16.61 -13.50
C SER A 28 -2.25 -15.26 -13.77
N ILE A 29 -1.83 -14.57 -14.84
CA ILE A 29 -2.40 -13.27 -15.24
C ILE A 29 -3.81 -13.45 -15.81
N VAL A 30 -4.01 -14.49 -16.61
CA VAL A 30 -5.34 -14.85 -17.13
C VAL A 30 -6.30 -15.17 -15.98
N ALA A 31 -5.86 -15.94 -14.98
CA ALA A 31 -6.66 -16.25 -13.79
C ALA A 31 -6.97 -14.98 -12.97
N LEU A 32 -5.97 -14.09 -12.74
CA LEU A 32 -6.14 -12.84 -12.04
C LEU A 32 -7.16 -11.92 -12.76
N ASN A 33 -7.03 -11.79 -14.07
CA ASN A 33 -7.96 -11.00 -14.88
C ASN A 33 -9.38 -11.57 -14.84
N LYS A 34 -9.52 -12.88 -14.77
CA LYS A 34 -10.81 -13.54 -14.60
C LYS A 34 -11.41 -13.28 -13.22
N MET A 35 -10.61 -13.32 -12.14
CA MET A 35 -11.05 -12.94 -10.79
C MET A 35 -11.51 -11.48 -10.74
N LYS A 36 -10.75 -10.57 -11.35
CA LYS A 36 -11.13 -9.15 -11.45
C LYS A 36 -12.47 -8.97 -12.17
N LYS A 37 -12.66 -9.66 -13.30
CA LYS A 37 -13.84 -9.49 -14.16
C LYS A 37 -15.10 -10.17 -13.62
N ASP A 38 -14.97 -11.41 -13.15
CA ASP A 38 -16.11 -12.26 -12.81
C ASP A 38 -16.54 -12.11 -11.34
N TYR A 39 -15.60 -11.74 -10.46
CA TYR A 39 -15.82 -11.64 -9.01
C TYR A 39 -15.60 -10.23 -8.44
N ASN A 40 -15.20 -9.26 -9.26
CA ASN A 40 -14.80 -7.91 -8.83
C ASN A 40 -13.72 -7.92 -7.73
N MET A 41 -12.83 -8.90 -7.75
CA MET A 41 -11.75 -9.08 -6.78
C MET A 41 -10.43 -8.72 -7.42
N ALA A 42 -9.99 -7.47 -7.25
CA ALA A 42 -8.72 -7.00 -7.77
C ALA A 42 -7.60 -7.05 -6.74
N SER A 43 -7.91 -6.82 -5.47
CA SER A 43 -6.96 -6.98 -4.36
C SER A 43 -7.65 -7.50 -3.09
N THR A 44 -6.86 -8.10 -2.21
CA THR A 44 -7.33 -8.64 -0.93
C THR A 44 -6.54 -8.02 0.20
N HIS A 45 -7.24 -7.56 1.23
CA HIS A 45 -6.65 -7.01 2.45
C HIS A 45 -7.04 -7.85 3.64
N PHE A 46 -6.18 -7.85 4.65
CA PHE A 46 -6.41 -8.52 5.92
C PHE A 46 -6.35 -7.49 7.04
N ILE A 47 -7.32 -7.55 7.92
CA ILE A 47 -7.37 -6.75 9.15
C ILE A 47 -7.13 -7.69 10.31
N VAL A 48 -6.22 -7.34 11.19
CA VAL A 48 -5.91 -8.07 12.40
C VAL A 48 -6.24 -7.16 13.57
N VAL A 49 -7.22 -7.55 14.36
CA VAL A 49 -7.67 -6.84 15.57
C VAL A 49 -7.68 -7.78 16.77
N ARG A 50 -7.73 -7.24 17.96
CA ARG A 50 -7.79 -8.05 19.19
C ARG A 50 -9.09 -8.86 19.25
N ASP A 51 -9.03 -10.05 19.78
CA ASP A 51 -10.17 -10.96 19.94
C ASP A 51 -11.03 -10.66 21.19
N ASP A 52 -10.56 -9.76 22.07
CA ASP A 52 -11.29 -9.28 23.25
C ASP A 52 -12.35 -8.21 22.92
N LEU A 53 -12.40 -7.74 21.66
CA LEU A 53 -13.43 -6.83 21.20
C LEU A 53 -14.81 -7.48 21.27
N SER A 54 -15.81 -6.70 21.69
CA SER A 54 -17.18 -7.20 21.66
C SER A 54 -17.64 -7.50 20.22
N ASN A 55 -18.42 -8.57 20.05
CA ASN A 55 -18.99 -8.91 18.74
C ASN A 55 -19.76 -7.74 18.10
N GLN A 56 -20.37 -6.89 18.91
CA GLN A 56 -21.06 -5.70 18.43
C GLN A 56 -20.08 -4.66 17.87
N SER A 57 -18.93 -4.43 18.52
CA SER A 57 -17.89 -3.52 18.02
C SER A 57 -17.32 -4.01 16.70
N VAL A 58 -17.05 -5.32 16.61
CA VAL A 58 -16.53 -5.94 15.37
C VAL A 58 -17.56 -5.83 14.24
N ASN A 59 -18.83 -6.08 14.50
CA ASN A 59 -19.89 -5.96 13.50
C ASN A 59 -20.06 -4.52 13.04
N ASN A 60 -20.06 -3.54 13.96
CA ASN A 60 -20.13 -2.13 13.61
C ASN A 60 -18.93 -1.71 12.74
N MET A 61 -17.72 -2.16 13.09
CA MET A 61 -16.52 -1.92 12.30
C MET A 61 -16.65 -2.53 10.88
N ILE A 62 -17.13 -3.76 10.77
CA ILE A 62 -17.36 -4.43 9.49
C ILE A 62 -18.38 -3.68 8.64
N ASP A 63 -19.46 -3.19 9.24
CA ASP A 63 -20.49 -2.47 8.53
C ASP A 63 -19.97 -1.10 8.06
N GLU A 64 -19.22 -0.37 8.90
CA GLU A 64 -18.54 0.86 8.46
C GLU A 64 -17.53 0.60 7.32
N ILE A 65 -16.81 -0.54 7.33
CA ILE A 65 -15.86 -0.91 6.27
C ILE A 65 -16.58 -1.25 4.96
N LYS A 66 -17.74 -1.91 5.01
CA LYS A 66 -18.53 -2.21 3.81
C LYS A 66 -19.04 -0.96 3.09
N ASP A 67 -19.22 0.15 3.83
CA ASP A 67 -19.63 1.43 3.26
C ASP A 67 -18.48 2.19 2.60
N VAL A 68 -17.23 1.72 2.74
CA VAL A 68 -16.07 2.31 2.07
C VAL A 68 -16.10 1.96 0.58
N ASP A 69 -15.88 2.97 -0.24
CA ASP A 69 -15.90 2.85 -1.70
C ASP A 69 -14.93 1.79 -2.21
N GLY A 70 -15.39 0.93 -3.12
CA GLY A 70 -14.62 -0.16 -3.71
C GLY A 70 -14.44 -1.40 -2.82
N VAL A 71 -15.05 -1.47 -1.64
CA VAL A 71 -15.10 -2.69 -0.82
C VAL A 71 -16.24 -3.58 -1.30
N ASN A 72 -15.91 -4.78 -1.80
CA ASN A 72 -16.92 -5.69 -2.32
C ASN A 72 -17.41 -6.68 -1.27
N ASN A 73 -16.50 -7.29 -0.55
CA ASN A 73 -16.85 -8.37 0.38
C ASN A 73 -15.95 -8.35 1.62
N VAL A 74 -16.55 -8.55 2.78
CA VAL A 74 -15.84 -8.64 4.06
C VAL A 74 -16.17 -9.98 4.70
N LEU A 75 -15.14 -10.79 4.90
CA LEU A 75 -15.23 -12.11 5.51
C LEU A 75 -14.61 -12.08 6.90
N SER A 76 -15.39 -12.37 7.92
CA SER A 76 -14.96 -12.55 9.30
C SER A 76 -15.52 -13.84 9.87
N LEU A 77 -15.05 -14.26 11.03
CA LEU A 77 -15.64 -15.40 11.72
C LEU A 77 -17.14 -15.18 11.94
N ASN A 78 -17.53 -13.97 12.34
CA ASN A 78 -18.93 -13.60 12.56
C ASN A 78 -19.78 -13.63 11.28
N SER A 79 -19.19 -13.27 10.12
CA SER A 79 -19.92 -13.32 8.84
C SER A 79 -20.12 -14.75 8.34
N VAL A 80 -19.19 -15.65 8.63
CA VAL A 80 -19.30 -17.08 8.28
C VAL A 80 -20.29 -17.81 9.17
N THR A 81 -20.39 -17.43 10.44
CA THR A 81 -21.32 -18.07 11.39
C THR A 81 -22.76 -17.59 11.25
N GLY A 82 -22.96 -16.41 10.66
CA GLY A 82 -24.25 -15.74 10.68
C GLY A 82 -24.70 -15.39 12.10
N LEU A 83 -25.70 -14.51 12.21
CA LEU A 83 -26.28 -14.09 13.50
C LEU A 83 -27.00 -15.23 14.27
N THR A 84 -27.16 -16.41 13.66
CA THR A 84 -28.04 -17.48 14.16
C THR A 84 -27.31 -18.77 14.60
N LEU A 85 -26.03 -18.95 14.29
CA LEU A 85 -25.30 -20.13 14.72
C LEU A 85 -24.50 -19.84 16.00
N PRO A 86 -24.77 -20.54 17.09
CA PRO A 86 -23.90 -20.47 18.28
C PRO A 86 -22.47 -20.83 17.90
N SER A 87 -21.50 -20.08 18.39
CA SER A 87 -20.06 -20.31 18.17
C SER A 87 -19.58 -21.73 18.50
N ASN A 88 -20.38 -22.52 19.23
CA ASN A 88 -20.09 -23.91 19.60
C ASN A 88 -20.33 -24.93 18.47
N VAL A 89 -20.95 -24.54 17.37
CA VAL A 89 -21.27 -25.44 16.23
C VAL A 89 -20.18 -25.43 15.15
N LEU A 90 -19.26 -24.46 15.21
CA LEU A 90 -18.16 -24.37 14.25
C LEU A 90 -17.06 -25.37 14.58
N PRO A 91 -16.53 -26.06 13.55
CA PRO A 91 -15.32 -26.86 13.71
C PRO A 91 -14.18 -25.98 14.29
N ASP A 92 -13.48 -26.50 15.30
CA ASP A 92 -12.37 -25.78 15.95
C ASP A 92 -11.32 -25.31 14.94
N LYS A 93 -11.08 -26.08 13.88
CA LYS A 93 -10.18 -25.71 12.78
C LYS A 93 -10.55 -24.39 12.07
N LEU A 94 -11.84 -24.06 11.97
CA LEU A 94 -12.26 -22.78 11.37
C LEU A 94 -12.04 -21.63 12.36
N LYS A 95 -12.34 -21.85 13.65
CA LYS A 95 -12.06 -20.84 14.69
C LYS A 95 -10.58 -20.53 14.78
N ASP A 96 -9.73 -21.57 14.78
CA ASP A 96 -8.27 -21.42 14.86
C ASP A 96 -7.65 -20.70 13.66
N ASN A 97 -8.32 -20.70 12.50
CA ASN A 97 -7.85 -19.97 11.32
C ASN A 97 -8.15 -18.47 11.38
N PHE A 98 -9.25 -18.08 12.05
CA PHE A 98 -9.63 -16.66 12.16
C PHE A 98 -9.21 -16.03 13.49
N ASN A 99 -9.17 -16.81 14.57
CA ASN A 99 -8.81 -16.34 15.91
C ASN A 99 -7.62 -17.14 16.44
N LYS A 100 -6.52 -16.44 16.70
CA LYS A 100 -5.30 -17.07 17.25
C LYS A 100 -4.48 -16.07 18.05
N ASN A 101 -3.93 -16.54 19.19
CA ASN A 101 -3.01 -15.78 20.04
C ASN A 101 -3.55 -14.41 20.50
N GLY A 102 -4.86 -14.32 20.78
CA GLY A 102 -5.47 -13.06 21.23
C GLY A 102 -5.82 -12.08 20.11
N TYR A 103 -5.78 -12.54 18.85
CA TYR A 103 -6.15 -11.74 17.67
C TYR A 103 -7.17 -12.46 16.81
N GLN A 104 -8.01 -11.68 16.15
CA GLN A 104 -8.92 -12.13 15.11
C GLN A 104 -8.57 -11.51 13.78
N MET A 105 -8.72 -12.29 12.73
CA MET A 105 -8.45 -11.88 11.34
C MET A 105 -9.76 -11.67 10.60
N ILE A 106 -9.84 -10.55 9.87
CA ILE A 106 -10.94 -10.22 8.97
C ILE A 106 -10.32 -10.06 7.59
N MET A 107 -10.90 -10.69 6.58
CA MET A 107 -10.47 -10.57 5.19
C MET A 107 -11.48 -9.72 4.42
N LEU A 108 -10.99 -8.80 3.62
CA LEU A 108 -11.81 -8.01 2.72
C LEU A 108 -11.26 -8.03 1.30
N ASN A 109 -12.15 -7.95 0.34
CA ASN A 109 -11.84 -7.88 -1.07
C ASN A 109 -12.20 -6.50 -1.62
N SER A 110 -11.28 -5.94 -2.40
CA SER A 110 -11.42 -4.66 -3.07
C SER A 110 -11.51 -4.84 -4.59
N GLU A 111 -12.31 -3.99 -5.23
CA GLU A 111 -12.35 -3.89 -6.69
C GLU A 111 -11.18 -3.08 -7.25
N TYR A 112 -10.46 -2.33 -6.39
CA TYR A 112 -9.32 -1.54 -6.81
C TYR A 112 -8.05 -2.38 -6.91
N GLN A 113 -7.27 -2.08 -7.94
CA GLN A 113 -6.00 -2.77 -8.20
C GLN A 113 -4.93 -2.31 -7.21
N THR A 114 -4.03 -3.24 -6.89
CA THR A 114 -2.79 -2.92 -6.19
C THR A 114 -2.05 -1.80 -6.91
N ALA A 115 -1.45 -0.89 -6.16
CA ALA A 115 -0.71 0.25 -6.69
C ALA A 115 -1.57 1.21 -7.55
N SER A 116 -2.70 1.63 -7.01
CA SER A 116 -3.53 2.71 -7.56
C SER A 116 -3.86 3.74 -6.49
N ASP A 117 -4.23 4.96 -6.90
CA ASP A 117 -4.59 6.03 -5.98
C ASP A 117 -5.89 5.69 -5.23
N GLU A 118 -6.80 5.01 -5.91
CA GLU A 118 -8.08 4.59 -5.35
C GLU A 118 -7.88 3.59 -4.20
N VAL A 119 -7.03 2.56 -4.40
CA VAL A 119 -6.73 1.60 -3.34
C VAL A 119 -5.96 2.24 -2.19
N ASN A 120 -5.07 3.19 -2.47
CA ASN A 120 -4.33 3.91 -1.43
C ASN A 120 -5.25 4.72 -0.53
N LYS A 121 -6.24 5.42 -1.13
CA LYS A 121 -7.26 6.15 -0.38
C LYS A 121 -8.16 5.20 0.41
N GLN A 122 -8.60 4.10 -0.21
CA GLN A 122 -9.41 3.09 0.46
C GLN A 122 -8.70 2.52 1.69
N ILE A 123 -7.39 2.20 1.57
CA ILE A 123 -6.56 1.72 2.68
C ILE A 123 -6.53 2.74 3.83
N ASP A 124 -6.39 4.05 3.54
CA ASP A 124 -6.38 5.09 4.57
C ASP A 124 -7.73 5.21 5.28
N ASP A 125 -8.82 5.09 4.55
CA ASP A 125 -10.16 5.19 5.12
C ASP A 125 -10.48 3.95 5.97
N ILE A 126 -10.10 2.74 5.52
CA ILE A 126 -10.22 1.50 6.30
C ILE A 126 -9.34 1.55 7.57
N ASP A 127 -8.08 2.01 7.47
CA ASP A 127 -7.19 2.11 8.64
C ASP A 127 -7.76 3.07 9.71
N LYS A 128 -8.36 4.18 9.32
CA LYS A 128 -9.07 5.09 10.24
C LYS A 128 -10.22 4.40 10.96
N ILE A 129 -11.03 3.61 10.24
CA ILE A 129 -12.15 2.86 10.83
C ILE A 129 -11.60 1.80 11.79
N VAL A 130 -10.60 1.03 11.40
CA VAL A 130 -9.96 0.02 12.26
C VAL A 130 -9.44 0.66 13.53
N LYS A 131 -8.67 1.76 13.42
CA LYS A 131 -8.09 2.49 14.57
C LYS A 131 -9.13 3.10 15.50
N LYS A 132 -10.30 3.45 14.99
CA LYS A 132 -11.43 3.94 15.79
C LYS A 132 -11.98 2.86 16.72
N HIS A 133 -12.02 1.61 16.27
CA HIS A 133 -12.56 0.47 17.04
C HIS A 133 -11.49 -0.27 17.83
N ASP A 134 -10.29 -0.38 17.29
CA ASP A 134 -9.11 -0.97 17.93
C ASP A 134 -7.85 -0.16 17.59
N PRO A 135 -7.32 0.65 18.55
CA PRO A 135 -6.09 1.43 18.34
C PRO A 135 -4.87 0.58 17.98
N ASP A 136 -4.83 -0.69 18.40
CA ASP A 136 -3.76 -1.64 18.10
C ASP A 136 -4.03 -2.45 16.83
N GLY A 137 -5.21 -2.33 16.24
CA GLY A 137 -5.59 -2.99 15.00
C GLY A 137 -4.63 -2.69 13.86
N LYS A 138 -4.35 -3.67 13.01
CA LYS A 138 -3.42 -3.58 11.88
C LYS A 138 -4.11 -4.00 10.60
N LEU A 139 -3.82 -3.25 9.54
CA LEU A 139 -4.20 -3.59 8.18
C LEU A 139 -2.97 -4.13 7.45
N THR A 140 -3.14 -5.19 6.67
CA THR A 140 -2.07 -5.80 5.86
C THR A 140 -2.65 -6.38 4.57
N GLY A 141 -1.78 -6.75 3.65
CA GLY A 141 -2.12 -7.26 2.32
C GLY A 141 -1.19 -6.70 1.27
N GLU A 142 -1.25 -7.24 0.06
CA GLU A 142 -0.34 -6.84 -1.02
C GLU A 142 -0.41 -5.34 -1.30
N ALA A 143 -1.60 -4.76 -1.43
CA ALA A 143 -1.75 -3.34 -1.71
C ALA A 143 -1.29 -2.46 -0.54
N VAL A 144 -1.51 -2.88 0.70
CA VAL A 144 -1.05 -2.15 1.90
C VAL A 144 0.47 -2.13 1.95
N LEU A 145 1.12 -3.30 1.74
CA LEU A 145 2.58 -3.40 1.70
C LEU A 145 3.17 -2.60 0.55
N THR A 146 2.53 -2.61 -0.62
CA THR A 146 2.97 -1.84 -1.79
C THR A 146 2.88 -0.33 -1.52
N LYS A 147 1.81 0.13 -0.87
CA LYS A 147 1.66 1.52 -0.45
C LYS A 147 2.78 1.93 0.52
N ASP A 148 3.01 1.14 1.57
CA ASP A 148 4.05 1.41 2.55
C ASP A 148 5.44 1.41 1.89
N LEU A 149 5.71 0.45 0.99
CA LEU A 149 6.95 0.39 0.24
C LEU A 149 7.16 1.63 -0.62
N THR A 150 6.12 2.10 -1.31
CA THR A 150 6.19 3.31 -2.15
C THR A 150 6.52 4.53 -1.29
N ILE A 151 5.84 4.73 -0.17
CA ILE A 151 6.07 5.87 0.74
C ILE A 151 7.49 5.83 1.33
N LEU A 152 7.94 4.65 1.78
CA LEU A 152 9.27 4.48 2.35
C LEU A 152 10.36 4.69 1.29
N SER A 153 10.20 4.10 0.10
CA SER A 153 11.17 4.23 -1.00
C SER A 153 11.32 5.69 -1.44
N ASP A 154 10.23 6.44 -1.59
CA ASP A 154 10.27 7.85 -1.96
C ASP A 154 11.02 8.68 -0.92
N ARG A 155 10.75 8.43 0.36
CA ARG A 155 11.49 9.09 1.45
C ARG A 155 12.98 8.74 1.44
N ASP A 156 13.29 7.46 1.26
CA ASP A 156 14.69 7.00 1.28
C ASP A 156 15.46 7.54 0.07
N PHE A 157 14.86 7.54 -1.11
CA PHE A 157 15.48 8.14 -2.30
C PHE A 157 15.75 9.64 -2.12
N LYS A 158 14.80 10.39 -1.57
CA LYS A 158 15.01 11.82 -1.26
C LYS A 158 16.15 12.02 -0.26
N MET A 159 16.22 11.20 0.79
CA MET A 159 17.28 11.28 1.79
C MET A 159 18.65 10.95 1.18
N VAL A 160 18.76 9.84 0.42
CA VAL A 160 20.01 9.44 -0.24
C VAL A 160 20.46 10.52 -1.22
N ASN A 161 19.56 11.11 -1.99
CA ASN A 161 19.88 12.16 -2.94
C ASN A 161 20.46 13.41 -2.22
N ILE A 162 19.80 13.88 -1.17
CA ILE A 162 20.30 15.03 -0.37
C ILE A 162 21.67 14.75 0.21
N VAL A 163 21.86 13.57 0.83
CA VAL A 163 23.16 13.19 1.42
C VAL A 163 24.25 13.11 0.34
N SER A 164 23.95 12.53 -0.81
CA SER A 164 24.88 12.42 -1.93
C SER A 164 25.31 13.79 -2.44
N ILE A 165 24.39 14.73 -2.61
CA ILE A 165 24.68 16.11 -3.03
C ILE A 165 25.63 16.78 -2.02
N ILE A 166 25.34 16.66 -0.71
CA ILE A 166 26.17 17.25 0.34
C ILE A 166 27.58 16.67 0.34
N VAL A 167 27.71 15.34 0.23
CA VAL A 167 29.00 14.65 0.24
C VAL A 167 29.84 15.05 -0.98
N VAL A 168 29.23 15.05 -2.18
CA VAL A 168 29.90 15.44 -3.42
C VAL A 168 30.34 16.92 -3.32
N PHE A 169 29.48 17.79 -2.82
CA PHE A 169 29.82 19.21 -2.60
C PHE A 169 31.06 19.36 -1.72
N LEU A 170 31.09 18.67 -0.57
CA LEU A 170 32.21 18.75 0.37
C LEU A 170 33.51 18.24 -0.23
N ILE A 171 33.46 17.10 -0.96
CA ILE A 171 34.65 16.55 -1.59
C ILE A 171 35.21 17.54 -2.62
N ILE A 172 34.38 18.08 -3.50
CA ILE A 172 34.81 19.01 -4.53
C ILE A 172 35.30 20.33 -3.90
N ALA A 173 34.65 20.84 -2.88
CA ALA A 173 35.07 22.05 -2.17
C ALA A 173 36.44 21.92 -1.53
N ILE A 174 36.75 20.76 -0.93
CA ILE A 174 38.04 20.46 -0.32
C ILE A 174 39.16 20.34 -1.39
N VAL A 175 38.86 19.60 -2.47
CA VAL A 175 39.82 19.36 -3.54
C VAL A 175 40.21 20.65 -4.28
N PHE A 176 39.21 21.45 -4.62
CA PHE A 176 39.44 22.70 -5.38
C PHE A 176 39.68 23.93 -4.50
N LYS A 177 39.57 23.79 -3.17
CA LYS A 177 39.66 24.91 -2.21
C LYS A 177 38.85 26.13 -2.60
N SER A 178 37.68 25.89 -3.21
CA SER A 178 36.74 26.91 -3.69
C SER A 178 35.29 26.41 -3.54
N CYS A 179 34.40 27.26 -3.05
CA CYS A 179 32.98 26.95 -2.97
C CYS A 179 32.21 27.21 -4.26
N ALA A 180 32.76 28.01 -5.17
CA ALA A 180 32.09 28.37 -6.42
C ALA A 180 32.06 27.20 -7.42
N ILE A 181 33.13 26.44 -7.52
CA ILE A 181 33.26 25.32 -8.47
C ILE A 181 32.26 24.20 -8.14
N PRO A 182 32.09 23.74 -6.87
CA PRO A 182 31.08 22.75 -6.53
C PRO A 182 29.66 23.17 -6.89
N VAL A 183 29.31 24.42 -6.65
CA VAL A 183 27.95 24.93 -6.96
C VAL A 183 27.64 24.80 -8.46
N VAL A 184 28.56 25.24 -9.31
CA VAL A 184 28.38 25.16 -10.77
C VAL A 184 28.32 23.72 -11.27
N LEU A 185 29.20 22.86 -10.74
CA LEU A 185 29.23 21.44 -11.11
C LEU A 185 27.97 20.70 -10.70
N ILE A 186 27.51 20.86 -9.45
CA ILE A 186 26.29 20.24 -8.96
C ILE A 186 25.07 20.75 -9.76
N ALA A 187 24.98 22.04 -9.99
CA ALA A 187 23.90 22.60 -10.81
C ALA A 187 23.87 22.01 -12.23
N ALA A 188 25.04 21.78 -12.84
CA ALA A 188 25.13 21.16 -14.15
C ALA A 188 24.72 19.68 -14.14
N ILE A 189 25.11 18.93 -13.09
CA ILE A 189 24.76 17.52 -12.91
C ILE A 189 23.25 17.38 -12.67
N GLU A 190 22.68 18.16 -11.75
CA GLU A 190 21.26 18.14 -11.46
C GLU A 190 20.44 18.51 -12.70
N LEU A 191 20.87 19.53 -13.45
CA LEU A 191 20.20 19.89 -14.71
C LEU A 191 20.24 18.74 -15.73
N ALA A 192 21.39 18.04 -15.85
CA ALA A 192 21.52 16.88 -16.74
C ALA A 192 20.61 15.73 -16.32
N ILE A 193 20.49 15.45 -15.01
CA ILE A 193 19.58 14.44 -14.46
C ILE A 193 18.13 14.82 -14.75
N PHE A 194 17.75 16.07 -14.49
CA PHE A 194 16.41 16.58 -14.80
C PHE A 194 16.02 16.42 -16.28
N ILE A 195 16.96 16.71 -17.18
CA ILE A 195 16.75 16.56 -18.62
C ILE A 195 16.57 15.07 -18.96
N ASN A 196 17.38 14.20 -18.39
CA ASN A 196 17.34 12.76 -18.67
C ASN A 196 16.07 12.09 -18.13
N MET A 197 15.59 12.49 -16.97
CA MET A 197 14.34 11.97 -16.39
C MET A 197 13.07 12.46 -17.08
N GLY A 198 13.16 13.53 -17.85
CA GLY A 198 12.04 14.11 -18.59
C GLY A 198 11.95 13.65 -20.07
N ILE A 199 12.76 12.69 -20.51
CA ILE A 199 12.70 12.05 -21.81
C ILE A 199 11.97 10.72 -21.70
#